data_5bda37ae6eb4fc2ea5df1591134fdde4
#
_entry.id   5bda37ae6eb4fc2ea5df1591134fdde4
#
_cell.length_a   1.000
_cell.length_b   1.000
_cell.length_c   1.000
_cell.angle_alpha   90.00
_cell.angle_beta   90.00
_cell.angle_gamma   90.00
#
_symmetry.space_group_name_H-M   'P 1'
#
loop_
_entity.id
_entity.type
_entity.pdbx_description
1 polymer ?
#
loop_
_entity_poly.entity_id
_entity_poly.type
_entity_poly.pdbx_seq_one_letter_code
_entity_poly.pdbx_strand_id
1 'polypeptide(L)'
;MKKKILISTGGSGGHVIPATIFYEQLENEFDVFLVTDKRGCRFLNLEKYKFTVINTPKLTANLFLLPLNLFGLFFSIIKSLIFLKKNKIEVLISTGGYMSLPLCLTAKILSIKIYLFEPNMVLGRANSIFLRYAKKIFCYSNEIINFPKRYISKVLLIDPLLRKEFYSIILNEKNKINNQINLLVIGGSQGA
;
A
#
# COMPACT_ATOMS: atom_id res chain seq x y z
N MET A 1 21.04 14.33 6.69
CA MET A 1 19.60 14.49 6.34
C MET A 1 18.96 13.12 6.28
N LYS A 2 17.76 12.94 6.85
CA LYS A 2 17.02 11.68 6.75
C LYS A 2 16.61 11.44 5.29
N LYS A 3 16.63 10.18 4.83
CA LYS A 3 16.07 9.81 3.52
C LYS A 3 14.58 10.05 3.46
N LYS A 4 14.08 10.47 2.31
CA LYS A 4 12.67 10.78 2.09
C LYS A 4 11.95 9.61 1.44
N ILE A 5 10.99 9.06 2.16
CA ILE A 5 10.20 7.92 1.74
C ILE A 5 8.74 8.35 1.52
N LEU A 6 8.18 7.99 0.38
CA LEU A 6 6.75 8.12 0.15
C LEU A 6 6.07 6.75 0.27
N ILE A 7 5.02 6.69 1.06
CA ILE A 7 4.10 5.56 1.10
C ILE A 7 2.85 5.92 0.30
N SER A 8 2.56 5.13 -0.73
CA SER A 8 1.39 5.27 -1.60
C SER A 8 0.35 4.23 -1.26
N THR A 9 -0.84 4.67 -0.91
CA THR A 9 -1.94 3.80 -0.50
C THR A 9 -3.29 4.38 -0.90
N GLY A 10 -4.35 3.58 -0.85
CA GLY A 10 -5.72 4.08 -1.04
C GLY A 10 -6.73 2.98 -1.37
N GLY A 11 -7.97 3.41 -1.56
CA GLY A 11 -9.09 2.54 -1.89
C GLY A 11 -9.72 1.91 -0.65
N SER A 12 -9.17 0.81 -0.15
CA SER A 12 -9.74 0.03 0.96
C SER A 12 -8.82 0.01 2.19
N GLY A 13 -9.39 -0.35 3.34
CA GLY A 13 -8.63 -0.54 4.58
C GLY A 13 -7.50 -1.56 4.46
N GLY A 14 -7.66 -2.59 3.61
CA GLY A 14 -6.62 -3.59 3.35
C GLY A 14 -5.32 -3.02 2.77
N HIS A 15 -5.37 -1.88 2.11
CA HIS A 15 -4.18 -1.16 1.64
C HIS A 15 -3.74 -0.07 2.62
N VAL A 16 -4.71 0.65 3.21
CA VAL A 16 -4.43 1.83 4.05
C VAL A 16 -3.83 1.43 5.40
N ILE A 17 -4.37 0.40 6.05
CA ILE A 17 -3.87 -0.03 7.36
C ILE A 17 -2.40 -0.48 7.31
N PRO A 18 -1.97 -1.34 6.37
CA PRO A 18 -0.54 -1.63 6.24
C PRO A 18 0.32 -0.39 5.98
N ALA A 19 -0.19 0.57 5.22
CA ALA A 19 0.53 1.83 4.95
C ALA A 19 0.75 2.66 6.22
N THR A 20 -0.24 2.71 7.12
CA THR A 20 -0.08 3.41 8.40
C THR A 20 0.93 2.70 9.30
N ILE A 21 0.97 1.37 9.28
CA ILE A 21 1.96 0.60 10.04
C ILE A 21 3.37 0.86 9.50
N PHE A 22 3.57 0.85 8.18
CA PHE A 22 4.84 1.24 7.58
C PHE A 22 5.23 2.66 7.97
N TYR A 23 4.28 3.60 7.94
CA TYR A 23 4.53 4.99 8.36
C TYR A 23 5.08 5.04 9.78
N GLU A 24 4.38 4.44 10.74
CA GLU A 24 4.75 4.43 12.16
C GLU A 24 6.09 3.73 12.46
N GLN A 25 6.44 2.72 11.67
CA GLN A 25 7.71 2.02 11.84
C GLN A 25 8.89 2.81 11.26
N LEU A 26 8.65 3.59 10.20
CA LEU A 26 9.71 4.28 9.47
C LEU A 26 9.92 5.73 9.90
N GLU A 27 8.94 6.39 10.52
CA GLU A 27 9.00 7.83 10.82
C GLU A 27 10.14 8.25 11.77
N ASN A 28 10.62 7.32 12.62
CA ASN A 28 11.72 7.59 13.53
C ASN A 28 13.06 7.74 12.79
N GLU A 29 13.29 6.97 11.72
CA GLU A 29 14.55 6.91 10.99
C GLU A 29 14.51 7.72 9.68
N PHE A 30 13.34 7.87 9.08
CA PHE A 30 13.14 8.47 7.77
C PHE A 30 12.18 9.67 7.83
N ASP A 31 12.24 10.50 6.80
CA ASP A 31 11.26 11.55 6.56
C ASP A 31 10.13 10.96 5.69
N VAL A 32 9.04 10.57 6.34
CA VAL A 32 7.99 9.76 5.72
C VAL A 32 6.83 10.63 5.26
N PHE A 33 6.44 10.47 4.01
CA PHE A 33 5.27 11.08 3.38
C PHE A 33 4.21 10.01 3.11
N LEU A 34 2.95 10.36 3.25
CA LEU A 34 1.82 9.50 2.92
C LEU A 34 0.96 10.14 1.83
N VAL A 35 0.66 9.38 0.78
CA VAL A 35 -0.30 9.80 -0.26
C VAL A 35 -1.42 8.78 -0.37
N THR A 36 -2.64 9.29 -0.40
CA THR A 36 -3.86 8.47 -0.51
C THR A 36 -4.88 9.11 -1.46
N ASP A 37 -5.99 8.40 -1.73
CA ASP A 37 -7.17 8.95 -2.41
C ASP A 37 -8.28 9.29 -1.41
N LYS A 38 -9.36 9.95 -1.87
CA LYS A 38 -10.53 10.29 -1.03
C LYS A 38 -11.14 9.07 -0.32
N ARG A 39 -11.07 7.88 -0.93
CA ARG A 39 -11.63 6.66 -0.32
C ARG A 39 -10.75 6.18 0.82
N GLY A 40 -9.42 6.25 0.64
CA GLY A 40 -8.47 5.86 1.67
C GLY A 40 -8.48 6.77 2.89
N CYS A 41 -8.84 8.06 2.74
CA CYS A 41 -8.97 8.99 3.86
C CYS A 41 -9.92 8.50 4.97
N ARG A 42 -10.93 7.71 4.62
CA ARG A 42 -11.90 7.15 5.59
C ARG A 42 -11.27 6.19 6.60
N PHE A 43 -10.09 5.67 6.30
CA PHE A 43 -9.37 4.71 7.14
C PHE A 43 -8.17 5.35 7.86
N LEU A 44 -7.95 6.66 7.66
CA LEU A 44 -6.86 7.40 8.28
C LEU A 44 -7.38 8.23 9.46
N ASN A 45 -6.62 8.23 10.55
CA ASN A 45 -6.79 9.23 11.58
C ASN A 45 -6.13 10.53 11.10
N LEU A 46 -6.96 11.56 10.85
CA LEU A 46 -6.55 12.84 10.26
C LEU A 46 -5.64 13.65 11.20
N GLU A 47 -5.73 13.44 12.51
CA GLU A 47 -4.90 14.11 13.51
C GLU A 47 -3.52 13.46 13.64
N LYS A 48 -3.45 12.15 13.40
CA LYS A 48 -2.23 11.35 13.60
C LYS A 48 -1.29 11.39 12.39
N TYR A 49 -1.84 11.38 11.16
CA TYR A 49 -1.04 11.22 9.95
C TYR A 49 -1.07 12.46 9.07
N LYS A 50 0.12 12.95 8.69
CA LYS A 50 0.26 13.98 7.63
C LYS A 50 0.20 13.30 6.28
N PHE A 51 -0.83 13.57 5.49
CA PHE A 51 -0.99 12.96 4.17
C PHE A 51 -1.42 13.97 3.11
N THR A 52 -1.19 13.59 1.86
CA THR A 52 -1.63 14.35 0.69
C THR A 52 -2.63 13.50 -0.11
N VAL A 53 -3.68 14.14 -0.61
CA VAL A 53 -4.69 13.47 -1.41
C VAL A 53 -4.40 13.66 -2.90
N ILE A 54 -4.17 12.55 -3.61
CA ILE A 54 -4.07 12.51 -5.07
C ILE A 54 -5.12 11.53 -5.57
N ASN A 55 -6.20 12.08 -6.14
CA ASN A 55 -7.26 11.24 -6.68
C ASN A 55 -6.88 10.70 -8.05
N THR A 56 -7.06 9.41 -8.24
CA THR A 56 -6.88 8.71 -9.52
C THR A 56 -8.24 8.23 -10.00
N PRO A 57 -8.69 8.63 -11.19
CA PRO A 57 -9.95 8.15 -11.74
C PRO A 57 -9.89 6.65 -11.99
N LYS A 58 -10.98 5.91 -11.75
CA LYS A 58 -11.06 4.48 -12.07
C LYS A 58 -11.06 4.32 -13.59
N LEU A 59 -10.18 3.48 -14.13
CA LEU A 59 -10.28 3.05 -15.53
C LEU A 59 -11.44 2.06 -15.64
N THR A 60 -12.57 2.51 -16.10
CA THR A 60 -13.74 1.67 -16.37
C THR A 60 -13.70 1.17 -17.79
N ALA A 61 -14.31 0.01 -18.04
CA ALA A 61 -14.45 -0.55 -19.38
C ALA A 61 -15.46 0.23 -20.25
N ASN A 62 -16.12 1.27 -19.71
CA ASN A 62 -17.06 2.09 -20.46
C ASN A 62 -16.30 3.01 -21.42
N LEU A 63 -16.44 2.75 -22.73
CA LEU A 63 -15.75 3.48 -23.79
C LEU A 63 -16.07 4.98 -23.78
N PHE A 64 -17.29 5.38 -23.40
CA PHE A 64 -17.69 6.79 -23.36
C PHE A 64 -16.99 7.56 -22.24
N LEU A 65 -16.67 6.90 -21.12
CA LEU A 65 -15.95 7.52 -20.01
C LEU A 65 -14.43 7.40 -20.13
N LEU A 66 -13.95 6.60 -21.06
CA LEU A 66 -12.52 6.33 -21.23
C LEU A 66 -11.70 7.60 -21.49
N PRO A 67 -12.09 8.54 -22.40
CA PRO A 67 -11.33 9.77 -22.64
C PRO A 67 -11.23 10.64 -21.37
N LEU A 68 -12.34 10.78 -20.64
CA LEU A 68 -12.39 11.54 -19.40
C LEU A 68 -11.50 10.92 -18.31
N ASN A 69 -11.52 9.61 -18.20
CA ASN A 69 -10.69 8.87 -17.23
C ASN A 69 -9.20 8.96 -17.59
N LEU A 70 -8.84 8.91 -18.87
CA LEU A 70 -7.47 9.09 -19.34
C LEU A 70 -6.97 10.51 -19.06
N PHE A 71 -7.81 11.51 -19.30
CA PHE A 71 -7.50 12.90 -18.97
C PHE A 71 -7.28 13.09 -17.48
N GLY A 72 -8.17 12.55 -16.65
CA GLY A 72 -8.01 12.57 -15.19
C GLY A 72 -6.76 11.83 -14.72
N LEU A 73 -6.42 10.69 -15.35
CA LEU A 73 -5.18 9.97 -15.07
C LEU A 73 -3.95 10.80 -15.42
N PHE A 74 -3.96 11.49 -16.56
CA PHE A 74 -2.89 12.40 -16.97
C PHE A 74 -2.64 13.50 -15.92
N PHE A 75 -3.69 14.15 -15.41
CA PHE A 75 -3.55 15.12 -14.32
C PHE A 75 -3.04 14.50 -13.02
N SER A 76 -3.44 13.27 -12.71
CA SER A 76 -2.93 12.55 -11.54
C SER A 76 -1.43 12.27 -11.68
N ILE A 77 -0.96 11.95 -12.88
CA ILE A 77 0.46 11.77 -13.20
C ILE A 77 1.23 13.08 -13.01
N ILE A 78 0.71 14.20 -13.53
CA ILE A 78 1.36 15.52 -13.35
C ILE A 78 1.44 15.89 -11.85
N LYS A 79 0.34 15.75 -11.11
CA LYS A 79 0.33 16.00 -9.66
C LYS A 79 1.35 15.12 -8.92
N SER A 80 1.43 13.84 -9.29
CA SER A 80 2.40 12.90 -8.73
C SER A 80 3.84 13.33 -9.05
N LEU A 81 4.11 13.76 -10.28
CA LEU A 81 5.42 14.25 -10.71
C LEU A 81 5.86 15.49 -9.91
N ILE A 82 4.97 16.47 -9.79
CA ILE A 82 5.22 17.69 -9.02
C ILE A 82 5.48 17.32 -7.55
N PHE A 83 4.64 16.44 -6.97
CA PHE A 83 4.79 16.03 -5.58
C PHE A 83 6.13 15.33 -5.31
N LEU A 84 6.51 14.35 -6.15
CA LEU A 84 7.75 13.60 -5.99
C LEU A 84 8.99 14.50 -6.10
N LYS A 85 9.01 15.40 -7.10
CA LYS A 85 10.11 16.35 -7.30
C LYS A 85 10.19 17.40 -6.18
N LYS A 86 9.08 18.04 -5.84
CA LYS A 86 9.02 19.10 -4.81
C LYS A 86 9.51 18.58 -3.46
N ASN A 87 9.10 17.37 -3.08
CA ASN A 87 9.47 16.77 -1.80
C ASN A 87 10.80 16.01 -1.86
N LYS A 88 11.45 15.92 -3.04
CA LYS A 88 12.72 15.17 -3.24
C LYS A 88 12.64 13.74 -2.74
N ILE A 89 11.58 13.02 -3.13
CA ILE A 89 11.35 11.64 -2.71
C ILE A 89 12.42 10.72 -3.34
N GLU A 90 13.04 9.88 -2.52
CA GLU A 90 14.09 8.95 -2.93
C GLU A 90 13.59 7.50 -3.04
N VAL A 91 12.55 7.18 -2.27
CA VAL A 91 11.98 5.83 -2.19
C VAL A 91 10.45 5.92 -2.21
N LEU A 92 9.82 5.05 -2.99
CA LEU A 92 8.39 4.84 -3.02
C LEU A 92 8.06 3.43 -2.50
N ILE A 93 7.22 3.34 -1.49
CA ILE A 93 6.59 2.08 -1.04
C ILE A 93 5.12 2.13 -1.47
N SER A 94 4.69 1.19 -2.30
CA SER A 94 3.30 1.07 -2.71
C SER A 94 2.64 -0.11 -2.02
N THR A 95 1.57 0.13 -1.28
CA THR A 95 0.74 -0.93 -0.68
C THR A 95 -0.31 -1.48 -1.65
N GLY A 96 -0.19 -1.12 -2.93
CA GLY A 96 -1.12 -1.54 -3.97
C GLY A 96 -2.32 -0.61 -4.10
N GLY A 97 -3.34 -1.14 -4.77
CA GLY A 97 -4.50 -0.34 -5.11
C GLY A 97 -4.28 0.53 -6.34
N TYR A 98 -5.37 0.86 -6.95
CA TYR A 98 -5.43 1.52 -8.23
C TYR A 98 -4.83 2.96 -8.24
N MET A 99 -4.94 3.65 -7.10
CA MET A 99 -4.40 5.00 -6.96
C MET A 99 -2.86 5.05 -6.95
N SER A 100 -2.20 3.91 -6.73
CA SER A 100 -0.74 3.86 -6.76
C SER A 100 -0.16 3.97 -8.18
N LEU A 101 -0.97 3.74 -9.23
CA LEU A 101 -0.52 3.74 -10.62
C LEU A 101 0.21 5.03 -11.04
N PRO A 102 -0.35 6.25 -10.88
CA PRO A 102 0.35 7.46 -11.28
C PRO A 102 1.63 7.70 -10.49
N LEU A 103 1.64 7.36 -9.19
CA LEU A 103 2.83 7.51 -8.35
C LEU A 103 3.93 6.51 -8.73
N CYS A 104 3.59 5.25 -8.97
CA CYS A 104 4.57 4.24 -9.42
C CYS A 104 5.12 4.56 -10.82
N LEU A 105 4.26 5.04 -11.74
CA LEU A 105 4.68 5.43 -13.07
C LEU A 105 5.66 6.62 -13.02
N THR A 106 5.34 7.65 -12.26
CA THR A 106 6.20 8.83 -12.11
C THR A 106 7.48 8.50 -11.35
N ALA A 107 7.43 7.65 -10.34
CA ALA A 107 8.61 7.15 -9.64
C ALA A 107 9.57 6.42 -10.59
N LYS A 108 9.02 5.59 -11.50
CA LYS A 108 9.80 4.95 -12.57
C LYS A 108 10.47 5.98 -13.47
N ILE A 109 9.72 6.99 -13.95
CA ILE A 109 10.26 8.06 -14.84
C ILE A 109 11.38 8.84 -14.14
N LEU A 110 11.25 9.09 -12.85
CA LEU A 110 12.24 9.81 -12.04
C LEU A 110 13.35 8.91 -11.48
N SER A 111 13.39 7.63 -11.84
CA SER A 111 14.37 6.65 -11.34
C SER A 111 14.36 6.49 -9.81
N ILE A 112 13.23 6.80 -9.17
CA ILE A 112 13.01 6.60 -7.74
C ILE A 112 12.89 5.10 -7.45
N LYS A 113 13.49 4.63 -6.35
CA LYS A 113 13.43 3.23 -5.94
C LYS A 113 12.02 2.84 -5.54
N ILE A 114 11.45 1.84 -6.22
CA ILE A 114 10.08 1.35 -5.97
C ILE A 114 10.17 0.05 -5.17
N TYR A 115 9.41 -0.01 -4.08
CA TYR A 115 9.12 -1.20 -3.29
C TYR A 115 7.62 -1.45 -3.34
N LEU A 116 7.22 -2.70 -3.52
CA LEU A 116 5.82 -3.10 -3.54
C LEU A 116 5.50 -3.92 -2.29
N PHE A 117 4.30 -3.76 -1.80
CA PHE A 117 3.73 -4.61 -0.76
C PHE A 117 2.51 -5.33 -1.31
N GLU A 118 2.54 -6.67 -1.26
CA GLU A 118 1.44 -7.55 -1.68
C GLU A 118 1.05 -8.46 -0.52
N PRO A 119 0.02 -8.09 0.25
CA PRO A 119 -0.42 -8.87 1.38
C PRO A 119 -1.27 -10.09 1.00
N ASN A 120 -1.79 -10.12 -0.24
CA ASN A 120 -2.75 -11.10 -0.67
C ASN A 120 -2.09 -12.33 -1.29
N MET A 121 -2.78 -13.47 -1.19
CA MET A 121 -2.38 -14.70 -1.89
C MET A 121 -2.59 -14.62 -3.41
N VAL A 122 -3.27 -13.62 -3.91
CA VAL A 122 -3.47 -13.35 -5.34
C VAL A 122 -2.80 -12.03 -5.69
N LEU A 123 -1.94 -12.05 -6.70
CA LEU A 123 -1.23 -10.86 -7.15
C LEU A 123 -2.20 -9.75 -7.60
N GLY A 124 -2.11 -8.59 -6.95
CA GLY A 124 -2.93 -7.43 -7.28
C GLY A 124 -2.59 -6.84 -8.65
N ARG A 125 -3.62 -6.43 -9.42
CA ARG A 125 -3.47 -5.87 -10.78
C ARG A 125 -2.53 -4.67 -10.85
N ALA A 126 -2.58 -3.76 -9.88
CA ALA A 126 -1.69 -2.60 -9.85
C ALA A 126 -0.23 -3.02 -9.62
N ASN A 127 0.01 -3.93 -8.68
CA ASN A 127 1.35 -4.44 -8.39
C ASN A 127 1.94 -5.21 -9.57
N SER A 128 1.12 -6.00 -10.30
CA SER A 128 1.60 -6.80 -11.44
C SER A 128 2.27 -5.95 -12.53
N ILE A 129 1.78 -4.73 -12.77
CA ILE A 129 2.35 -3.79 -13.76
C ILE A 129 3.76 -3.35 -13.37
N PHE A 130 4.03 -3.20 -12.08
CA PHE A 130 5.28 -2.62 -11.59
C PHE A 130 6.30 -3.63 -11.07
N LEU A 131 6.03 -4.94 -11.09
CA LEU A 131 6.96 -6.00 -10.65
C LEU A 131 8.35 -5.85 -11.28
N ARG A 132 8.42 -5.57 -12.59
CA ARG A 132 9.69 -5.42 -13.31
C ARG A 132 10.54 -4.26 -12.77
N TYR A 133 9.91 -3.21 -12.27
CA TYR A 133 10.56 -1.99 -11.79
C TYR A 133 10.82 -2.00 -10.29
N ALA A 134 10.16 -2.89 -9.56
CA ALA A 134 10.35 -3.03 -8.13
C ALA A 134 11.75 -3.53 -7.78
N LYS A 135 12.35 -2.94 -6.74
CA LYS A 135 13.60 -3.42 -6.14
C LYS A 135 13.35 -4.66 -5.30
N LYS A 136 12.33 -4.63 -4.45
CA LYS A 136 11.83 -5.76 -3.65
C LYS A 136 10.32 -5.69 -3.54
N ILE A 137 9.73 -6.84 -3.23
CA ILE A 137 8.28 -7.03 -3.09
C ILE A 137 8.08 -7.71 -1.75
N PHE A 138 7.51 -6.99 -0.80
CA PHE A 138 7.19 -7.50 0.53
C PHE A 138 5.92 -8.32 0.46
N CYS A 139 5.96 -9.55 0.94
CA CYS A 139 4.85 -10.50 0.91
C CYS A 139 4.80 -11.28 2.22
N TYR A 140 3.63 -11.83 2.54
CA TYR A 140 3.46 -12.73 3.69
C TYR A 140 3.71 -14.20 3.32
N SER A 141 3.69 -14.54 2.02
CA SER A 141 3.91 -15.90 1.52
C SER A 141 4.70 -15.87 0.22
N ASN A 142 5.41 -16.95 -0.05
CA ASN A 142 6.03 -17.21 -1.35
C ASN A 142 5.02 -17.79 -2.38
N GLU A 143 3.90 -18.28 -1.90
CA GLU A 143 2.87 -18.96 -2.70
C GLU A 143 1.79 -17.97 -3.14
N ILE A 144 2.19 -17.01 -3.99
CA ILE A 144 1.25 -16.03 -4.54
C ILE A 144 0.71 -16.53 -5.87
N ILE A 145 -0.60 -16.68 -5.97
CA ILE A 145 -1.30 -17.09 -7.17
C ILE A 145 -1.07 -16.05 -8.28
N ASN A 146 -0.79 -16.52 -9.49
CA ASN A 146 -0.48 -15.71 -10.67
C ASN A 146 0.80 -14.88 -10.56
N PHE A 147 1.72 -15.20 -9.63
CA PHE A 147 2.98 -14.51 -9.51
C PHE A 147 3.99 -15.02 -10.55
N PRO A 148 4.54 -14.16 -11.43
CA PRO A 148 5.48 -14.59 -12.46
C PRO A 148 6.80 -15.08 -11.85
N LYS A 149 7.18 -16.33 -12.13
CA LYS A 149 8.39 -17.00 -11.60
C LYS A 149 9.67 -16.16 -11.71
N ARG A 150 9.82 -15.40 -12.81
CA ARG A 150 10.98 -14.53 -13.08
C ARG A 150 11.22 -13.42 -12.05
N TYR A 151 10.23 -13.10 -11.20
CA TYR A 151 10.35 -12.06 -10.17
C TYR A 151 10.41 -12.61 -8.74
N ILE A 152 10.43 -13.93 -8.55
CA ILE A 152 10.50 -14.56 -7.21
C ILE A 152 11.74 -14.08 -6.44
N SER A 153 12.88 -13.89 -7.10
CA SER A 153 14.09 -13.37 -6.46
C SER A 153 13.96 -11.96 -5.87
N LYS A 154 12.90 -11.24 -6.22
CA LYS A 154 12.58 -9.92 -5.65
C LYS A 154 11.68 -10.03 -4.43
N VAL A 155 11.04 -11.17 -4.19
CA VAL A 155 10.16 -11.38 -3.03
C VAL A 155 11.01 -11.35 -1.76
N LEU A 156 10.51 -10.64 -0.78
CA LEU A 156 11.02 -10.62 0.58
C LEU A 156 9.86 -10.94 1.51
N LEU A 157 9.97 -12.07 2.20
CA LEU A 157 8.99 -12.45 3.20
C LEU A 157 9.13 -11.56 4.42
N ILE A 158 8.01 -11.08 4.90
CA ILE A 158 7.90 -10.33 6.14
C ILE A 158 6.81 -10.94 7.01
N ASP A 159 6.94 -10.77 8.32
CA ASP A 159 5.90 -11.12 9.25
C ASP A 159 4.65 -10.26 9.04
N PRO A 160 3.46 -10.75 9.43
CA PRO A 160 2.23 -9.98 9.35
C PRO A 160 2.37 -8.64 10.06
N LEU A 161 2.03 -7.56 9.35
CA LEU A 161 2.07 -6.21 9.89
C LEU A 161 0.97 -6.04 10.94
N LEU A 162 1.37 -5.85 12.19
CA LEU A 162 0.47 -5.59 13.30
C LEU A 162 0.60 -4.14 13.77
N ARG A 163 -0.50 -3.56 14.20
CA ARG A 163 -0.48 -2.24 14.86
C ARG A 163 0.28 -2.31 16.18
N LYS A 164 0.91 -1.20 16.59
CA LYS A 164 1.73 -1.14 17.82
C LYS A 164 0.97 -1.62 19.05
N GLU A 165 -0.33 -1.37 19.13
CA GLU A 165 -1.19 -1.77 20.23
C GLU A 165 -1.22 -3.29 20.46
N PHE A 166 -1.04 -4.08 19.39
CA PHE A 166 -1.02 -5.54 19.50
C PHE A 166 0.26 -6.09 20.09
N TYR A 167 1.39 -5.39 19.96
CA TYR A 167 2.66 -5.83 20.54
C TYR A 167 2.71 -5.65 22.06
N SER A 168 1.84 -4.80 22.62
CA SER A 168 1.73 -4.59 24.07
C SER A 168 0.74 -5.55 24.75
N ILE A 169 -0.02 -6.34 24.00
CA ILE A 169 -0.94 -7.32 24.55
C ILE A 169 -0.11 -8.51 25.05
N ILE A 170 0.12 -8.53 26.35
CA ILE A 170 0.64 -9.73 27.02
C ILE A 170 -0.48 -10.76 26.96
N LEU A 171 -0.32 -11.79 26.16
CA LEU A 171 -1.18 -12.95 26.19
C LEU A 171 -1.04 -13.61 27.56
N ASN A 172 -1.92 -13.25 28.48
CA ASN A 172 -2.07 -13.98 29.72
C ASN A 172 -2.67 -15.34 29.38
N GLU A 173 -1.80 -16.28 29.00
CA GLU A 173 -2.13 -17.69 28.83
C GLU A 173 -2.42 -18.32 30.19
N LYS A 174 -3.57 -18.02 30.74
CA LYS A 174 -4.24 -18.89 31.67
C LYS A 174 -5.55 -19.34 31.05
N ASN A 175 -5.44 -20.07 29.97
CA ASN A 175 -6.56 -20.85 29.45
C ASN A 175 -6.84 -21.98 30.45
N LYS A 176 -7.75 -21.73 31.38
CA LYS A 176 -8.52 -22.81 31.97
C LYS A 176 -9.27 -23.43 30.80
N ILE A 177 -8.95 -24.68 30.51
CA ILE A 177 -9.71 -25.50 29.53
C ILE A 177 -11.11 -25.64 30.10
N ASN A 178 -11.99 -24.73 29.73
CA ASN A 178 -13.42 -24.89 29.93
C ASN A 178 -13.92 -25.75 28.77
N ASN A 179 -14.79 -26.67 29.02
CA ASN A 179 -15.44 -27.53 28.00
C ASN A 179 -16.35 -26.75 27.05
N GLN A 180 -16.11 -25.45 26.89
CA GLN A 180 -16.85 -24.54 26.00
C GLN A 180 -15.97 -24.17 24.80
N ILE A 181 -16.50 -24.39 23.60
CA ILE A 181 -15.85 -23.95 22.36
C ILE A 181 -16.28 -22.50 22.10
N ASN A 182 -15.35 -21.58 22.16
CA ASN A 182 -15.57 -20.18 21.75
C ASN A 182 -15.17 -20.03 20.28
N LEU A 183 -16.13 -19.76 19.41
CA LEU A 183 -15.90 -19.53 17.98
C LEU A 183 -15.97 -18.05 17.67
N LEU A 184 -14.87 -17.47 17.16
CA LEU A 184 -14.84 -16.11 16.63
C LEU A 184 -14.71 -16.17 15.11
N VAL A 185 -15.69 -15.63 14.40
CA VAL A 185 -15.66 -15.48 12.94
C VAL A 185 -15.39 -14.03 12.60
N ILE A 186 -14.30 -13.78 11.89
CA ILE A 186 -13.90 -12.40 11.49
C ILE A 186 -13.89 -12.34 9.97
N GLY A 187 -14.58 -11.36 9.41
CA GLY A 187 -14.59 -11.05 7.98
C GLY A 187 -13.99 -9.68 7.66
N GLY A 188 -13.59 -9.49 6.40
CA GLY A 188 -13.15 -8.20 5.90
C GLY A 188 -14.31 -7.22 5.70
N SER A 189 -13.99 -5.92 5.55
CA SER A 189 -14.98 -4.84 5.38
C SER A 189 -15.84 -4.95 4.11
N GLN A 190 -15.51 -5.83 3.20
CA GLN A 190 -16.24 -6.06 1.94
C GLN A 190 -16.84 -7.48 1.86
N GLY A 191 -16.89 -8.21 2.97
CA GLY A 191 -17.54 -9.51 3.04
C GLY A 191 -16.85 -10.54 2.14
N ALA A 192 -15.67 -10.95 2.50
CA ALA A 192 -15.03 -12.09 1.86
C ALA A 192 -15.23 -13.34 2.72
#